data_581e611b413dd16e08f397c669bc193a
#
_entry.id   581e611b413dd16e08f397c669bc193a
#
_cell.length_a   1.000
_cell.length_b   1.000
_cell.length_c   1.000
_cell.angle_alpha   90.00
_cell.angle_beta   90.00
_cell.angle_gamma   90.00
#
_symmetry.space_group_name_H-M   'P 1'
#
loop_
_entity.id
_entity.type
_entity.pdbx_description
1 polymer ?
#
loop_
_entity_poly.entity_id
_entity_poly.type
_entity_poly.pdbx_seq_one_letter_code
_entity_poly.pdbx_strand_id
1 'polypeptide(L)'
;ACLVGSEMCIRDRHTNSTASSVARLEDMGIESYLIADSLVGIIAQRLVRKLCDCKMPKEASAAEKEMLGVNPDEPFTIYEPCGCKLCNGTGYYGRLGIYEIMKITPSIKRLISRHAEAEEIKKQAISEGMNTLKMAAVNAVKDGVTTIAEMVKATYEAEEDDSRPKAADTSASSGISVSSGVEEIELEQID
;
A
#
# COMPACT_ATOMS: atom_id res chain seq x y z
N ALA A 1 20.47 -1.07 13.11
CA ALA A 1 21.42 -1.11 12.00
C ALA A 1 20.92 -0.23 10.88
N CYS A 2 21.53 0.92 10.76
CA CYS A 2 21.25 1.83 9.66
C CYS A 2 21.89 1.26 8.41
N LEU A 3 21.11 0.63 7.53
CA LEU A 3 21.58 0.35 6.19
C LEU A 3 21.70 1.68 5.46
N VAL A 4 22.90 2.00 5.02
CA VAL A 4 23.18 3.20 4.23
C VAL A 4 22.53 3.01 2.88
N GLY A 5 21.51 3.79 2.57
CA GLY A 5 20.88 3.80 1.27
C GLY A 5 19.36 4.01 1.33
N SER A 6 18.80 4.37 0.19
CA SER A 6 17.37 4.63 -0.04
C SER A 6 16.43 3.48 0.35
N GLU A 7 16.93 2.26 0.50
CA GLU A 7 16.16 1.06 0.85
C GLU A 7 15.47 1.16 2.22
N MET A 8 16.08 1.82 3.17
CA MET A 8 15.53 2.00 4.52
C MET A 8 14.34 2.95 4.58
N CYS A 9 14.35 4.01 3.80
CA CYS A 9 13.26 4.98 3.79
C CYS A 9 11.96 4.42 3.22
N ILE A 10 12.06 3.48 2.28
CA ILE A 10 10.91 2.83 1.62
C ILE A 10 10.31 1.74 2.52
N ARG A 11 11.12 1.06 3.31
CA ARG A 11 10.68 -0.07 4.15
C ARG A 11 9.89 0.34 5.39
N ASP A 12 10.15 1.52 5.94
CA ASP A 12 9.50 2.00 7.15
C ASP A 12 8.23 2.84 6.89
N ARG A 13 7.86 3.05 5.64
CA ARG A 13 6.66 3.79 5.26
C ARG A 13 5.71 2.89 4.48
N HIS A 14 4.49 2.73 4.99
CA HIS A 14 3.43 2.01 4.33
C HIS A 14 3.07 2.72 3.02
N THR A 15 3.50 2.15 1.91
CA THR A 15 2.99 2.47 0.57
C THR A 15 2.09 1.33 0.14
N ASN A 16 0.90 1.64 -0.33
CA ASN A 16 -0.14 0.65 -0.55
C ASN A 16 -0.11 0.02 -1.94
N SER A 17 0.48 0.72 -2.91
CA SER A 17 0.66 0.22 -4.27
C SER A 17 2.05 0.59 -4.81
N THR A 18 2.47 -0.10 -5.86
CA THR A 18 3.75 0.20 -6.52
C THR A 18 3.75 1.57 -7.19
N ALA A 19 2.63 1.98 -7.77
CA ALA A 19 2.50 3.28 -8.44
C ALA A 19 2.51 4.44 -7.44
N SER A 20 1.83 4.32 -6.29
CA SER A 20 1.86 5.33 -5.23
C SER A 20 3.24 5.51 -4.61
N SER A 21 4.09 4.48 -4.69
CA SER A 21 5.49 4.59 -4.24
C SER A 21 6.31 5.57 -5.08
N VAL A 22 6.01 5.70 -6.37
CA VAL A 22 6.66 6.68 -7.25
C VAL A 22 6.28 8.10 -6.82
N ALA A 23 4.98 8.38 -6.69
CA ALA A 23 4.49 9.68 -6.22
C ALA A 23 5.09 10.05 -4.86
N ARG A 24 5.25 9.07 -3.97
CA ARG A 24 5.86 9.26 -2.66
C ARG A 24 7.34 9.67 -2.74
N LEU A 25 8.10 9.09 -3.67
CA LEU A 25 9.49 9.49 -3.89
C LEU A 25 9.58 10.93 -4.41
N GLU A 26 8.67 11.35 -5.28
CA GLU A 26 8.56 12.74 -5.75
C GLU A 26 8.18 13.69 -4.61
N ASP A 27 7.23 13.33 -3.75
CA ASP A 27 6.85 14.09 -2.54
C ASP A 27 8.02 14.25 -1.54
N MET A 28 8.99 13.34 -1.57
CA MET A 28 10.22 13.43 -0.78
C MET A 28 11.28 14.36 -1.42
N GLY A 29 10.97 15.00 -2.54
CA GLY A 29 11.86 15.92 -3.24
C GLY A 29 12.89 15.24 -4.15
N ILE A 30 12.66 13.96 -4.51
CA ILE A 30 13.53 13.27 -5.48
C ILE A 30 13.02 13.63 -6.88
N GLU A 31 13.91 14.16 -7.69
CA GLU A 31 13.61 14.54 -9.07
C GLU A 31 13.15 13.34 -9.90
N SER A 32 12.06 13.49 -10.65
CA SER A 32 11.42 12.38 -11.39
C SER A 32 12.34 11.71 -12.42
N TYR A 33 13.28 12.48 -13.02
CA TYR A 33 14.27 11.89 -13.93
C TYR A 33 15.25 10.95 -13.21
N LEU A 34 15.62 11.26 -11.95
CA LEU A 34 16.47 10.38 -11.14
C LEU A 34 15.72 9.10 -10.75
N ILE A 35 14.43 9.22 -10.38
CA ILE A 35 13.57 8.08 -10.10
C ILE A 35 13.49 7.18 -11.33
N ALA A 36 13.16 7.75 -12.49
CA ALA A 36 13.03 7.02 -13.74
C ALA A 36 14.33 6.28 -14.16
N ASP A 37 15.48 6.88 -13.91
CA ASP A 37 16.77 6.31 -14.31
C ASP A 37 17.26 5.23 -13.33
N SER A 38 17.06 5.45 -12.03
CA SER A 38 17.59 4.58 -10.97
C SER A 38 16.74 3.35 -10.71
N LEU A 39 15.41 3.44 -10.90
CA LEU A 39 14.52 2.33 -10.59
C LEU A 39 14.52 1.28 -11.71
N VAL A 40 14.62 0.02 -11.30
CA VAL A 40 14.47 -1.17 -12.17
C VAL A 40 13.09 -1.80 -11.98
N GLY A 41 12.57 -1.75 -10.77
CA GLY A 41 11.25 -2.27 -10.43
C GLY A 41 10.86 -1.91 -9.00
N ILE A 42 9.58 -1.99 -8.73
CA ILE A 42 8.99 -1.76 -7.40
C ILE A 42 8.16 -2.98 -7.02
N ILE A 43 8.28 -3.43 -5.78
CA ILE A 43 7.53 -4.55 -5.24
C ILE A 43 6.73 -4.06 -4.04
N ALA A 44 5.41 -4.15 -4.14
CA ALA A 44 4.52 -4.01 -2.99
C ALA A 44 4.15 -5.41 -2.46
N GLN A 45 4.15 -5.56 -1.13
CA GLN A 45 3.87 -6.83 -0.46
C GLN A 45 2.83 -6.65 0.62
N ARG A 46 1.92 -7.63 0.74
CA ARG A 46 1.01 -7.80 1.87
C ARG A 46 1.08 -9.23 2.39
N LEU A 47 0.88 -9.39 3.69
CA LEU A 47 0.83 -10.70 4.33
C LEU A 47 -0.62 -11.05 4.67
N VAL A 48 -1.10 -12.17 4.16
CA VAL A 48 -2.41 -12.76 4.51
C VAL A 48 -2.21 -14.04 5.29
N ARG A 49 -3.17 -14.41 6.13
CA ARG A 49 -3.16 -15.69 6.84
C ARG A 49 -3.45 -16.82 5.84
N LYS A 50 -2.65 -17.87 5.91
CA LYS A 50 -2.86 -19.08 5.12
C LYS A 50 -3.85 -19.99 5.83
N LEU A 51 -4.82 -20.53 5.09
CA LEU A 51 -5.73 -21.56 5.61
C LEU A 51 -4.97 -22.80 6.06
N CYS A 52 -5.40 -23.36 7.18
CA CYS A 52 -4.92 -24.65 7.66
C CYS A 52 -5.48 -25.78 6.80
N ASP A 53 -4.83 -26.94 6.80
CA ASP A 53 -5.29 -28.12 6.08
C ASP A 53 -6.66 -28.64 6.56
N CYS A 54 -7.11 -28.21 7.74
CA CYS A 54 -8.45 -28.51 8.27
C CYS A 54 -9.56 -27.67 7.61
N LYS A 55 -9.25 -26.84 6.59
CA LYS A 55 -10.22 -26.04 5.86
C LYS A 55 -11.36 -26.86 5.31
N MET A 56 -12.56 -26.31 5.30
CA MET A 56 -13.75 -26.96 4.76
C MET A 56 -14.15 -26.30 3.43
N PRO A 57 -14.51 -27.12 2.41
CA PRO A 57 -15.04 -26.59 1.18
C PRO A 57 -16.45 -26.02 1.41
N LYS A 58 -16.72 -24.88 0.77
CA LYS A 58 -18.03 -24.21 0.75
C LYS A 58 -18.32 -23.74 -0.66
N GLU A 59 -19.55 -23.89 -1.09
CA GLU A 59 -19.98 -23.27 -2.35
C GLU A 59 -20.05 -21.74 -2.19
N ALA A 60 -19.45 -21.00 -3.13
CA ALA A 60 -19.43 -19.56 -3.12
C ALA A 60 -20.83 -18.99 -3.43
N SER A 61 -21.30 -18.04 -2.64
CA SER A 61 -22.52 -17.28 -2.90
C SER A 61 -22.35 -16.39 -4.13
N ALA A 62 -23.46 -15.88 -4.68
CA ALA A 62 -23.43 -14.99 -5.83
C ALA A 62 -22.56 -13.74 -5.61
N ALA A 63 -22.65 -13.15 -4.42
CA ALA A 63 -21.82 -11.99 -4.05
C ALA A 63 -20.32 -12.34 -3.95
N GLU A 64 -19.99 -13.51 -3.40
CA GLU A 64 -18.61 -13.98 -3.32
C GLU A 64 -18.02 -14.30 -4.71
N LYS A 65 -18.83 -14.86 -5.62
CA LYS A 65 -18.43 -15.09 -7.02
C LYS A 65 -18.16 -13.77 -7.75
N GLU A 66 -19.02 -12.77 -7.55
CA GLU A 66 -18.82 -11.43 -8.11
C GLU A 66 -17.51 -10.79 -7.63
N MET A 67 -17.23 -10.85 -6.31
CA MET A 67 -15.96 -10.37 -5.74
C MET A 67 -14.73 -11.04 -6.34
N LEU A 68 -14.85 -12.33 -6.67
CA LEU A 68 -13.77 -13.12 -7.26
C LEU A 68 -13.70 -12.99 -8.80
N GLY A 69 -14.66 -12.29 -9.42
CA GLY A 69 -14.76 -12.17 -10.86
C GLY A 69 -14.97 -13.54 -11.55
N VAL A 70 -15.76 -14.41 -10.91
CA VAL A 70 -16.17 -15.71 -11.43
C VAL A 70 -17.60 -15.62 -11.93
N ASN A 71 -17.92 -16.39 -12.97
CA ASN A 71 -19.28 -16.44 -13.52
C ASN A 71 -20.29 -16.88 -12.44
N PRO A 72 -21.37 -16.12 -12.19
CA PRO A 72 -22.37 -16.45 -11.17
C PRO A 72 -23.04 -17.83 -11.41
N ASP A 73 -23.20 -18.22 -12.67
CA ASP A 73 -23.90 -19.44 -13.05
C ASP A 73 -23.06 -20.72 -12.89
N GLU A 74 -21.74 -20.59 -12.73
CA GLU A 74 -20.86 -21.73 -12.53
C GLU A 74 -20.71 -22.08 -11.05
N PRO A 75 -20.79 -23.37 -10.67
CA PRO A 75 -20.49 -23.78 -9.30
C PRO A 75 -19.01 -23.49 -9.01
N PHE A 76 -18.75 -22.73 -7.97
CA PHE A 76 -17.38 -22.39 -7.57
C PHE A 76 -17.18 -22.68 -6.07
N THR A 77 -16.14 -23.45 -5.76
CA THR A 77 -15.82 -23.84 -4.38
C THR A 77 -14.78 -22.92 -3.79
N ILE A 78 -15.08 -22.32 -2.65
CA ILE A 78 -14.16 -21.62 -1.78
C ILE A 78 -13.92 -22.42 -0.52
N TYR A 79 -12.98 -21.99 0.32
CA TYR A 79 -12.66 -22.68 1.56
C TYR A 79 -12.84 -21.77 2.77
N GLU A 80 -13.41 -22.33 3.83
CA GLU A 80 -13.59 -21.65 5.12
C GLU A 80 -12.67 -22.24 6.20
N PRO A 81 -12.25 -21.42 7.19
CA PRO A 81 -11.48 -21.89 8.32
C PRO A 81 -12.36 -22.75 9.25
N CYS A 82 -11.93 -23.97 9.54
CA CYS A 82 -12.65 -24.87 10.46
C CYS A 82 -12.07 -24.78 11.88
N GLY A 83 -10.77 -25.01 12.01
CA GLY A 83 -10.10 -25.10 13.31
C GLY A 83 -9.76 -26.54 13.72
N CYS A 84 -8.51 -26.75 14.12
CA CYS A 84 -8.03 -28.04 14.65
C CYS A 84 -6.92 -27.79 15.68
N LYS A 85 -6.37 -28.86 16.25
CA LYS A 85 -5.28 -28.79 17.22
C LYS A 85 -4.01 -28.12 16.65
N LEU A 86 -3.72 -28.34 15.36
CA LEU A 86 -2.55 -27.79 14.69
C LEU A 86 -2.61 -26.26 14.59
N CYS A 87 -3.78 -25.70 14.29
CA CYS A 87 -4.01 -24.27 14.18
C CYS A 87 -4.57 -23.64 15.47
N ASN A 88 -4.61 -24.37 16.58
CA ASN A 88 -5.16 -23.92 17.85
C ASN A 88 -6.60 -23.37 17.73
N GLY A 89 -7.44 -24.03 16.93
CA GLY A 89 -8.82 -23.63 16.72
C GLY A 89 -9.05 -22.43 15.79
N THR A 90 -8.00 -21.78 15.28
CA THR A 90 -8.13 -20.57 14.48
C THR A 90 -8.51 -20.82 13.02
N GLY A 91 -8.29 -22.01 12.50
CA GLY A 91 -8.47 -22.36 11.08
C GLY A 91 -7.37 -21.84 10.16
N TYR A 92 -6.36 -21.11 10.68
CA TYR A 92 -5.24 -20.58 9.91
C TYR A 92 -3.92 -21.10 10.44
N TYR A 93 -2.98 -21.38 9.53
CA TYR A 93 -1.64 -21.82 9.88
C TYR A 93 -0.61 -21.21 8.92
N GLY A 94 0.25 -20.32 9.47
CA GLY A 94 1.23 -19.59 8.71
C GLY A 94 0.67 -18.37 7.96
N ARG A 95 1.53 -17.73 7.18
CA ARG A 95 1.23 -16.53 6.38
C ARG A 95 1.73 -16.73 4.96
N LEU A 96 1.03 -16.10 4.00
CA LEU A 96 1.40 -16.04 2.59
C LEU A 96 1.67 -14.59 2.22
N GLY A 97 2.77 -14.35 1.49
CA GLY A 97 3.04 -13.05 0.87
C GLY A 97 2.24 -12.91 -0.43
N ILE A 98 1.50 -11.82 -0.56
CA ILE A 98 0.85 -11.40 -1.80
C ILE A 98 1.68 -10.25 -2.34
N TYR A 99 2.00 -10.28 -3.63
CA TYR A 99 2.93 -9.36 -4.27
C TYR A 99 2.27 -8.67 -5.45
N GLU A 100 2.57 -7.38 -5.57
CA GLU A 100 2.40 -6.59 -6.78
C GLU A 100 3.80 -6.19 -7.24
N ILE A 101 4.17 -6.54 -8.47
CA ILE A 101 5.50 -6.30 -9.01
C ILE A 101 5.39 -5.43 -10.25
N MET A 102 5.83 -4.18 -10.16
CA MET A 102 5.89 -3.25 -11.27
C MET A 102 7.31 -3.19 -11.84
N LYS A 103 7.49 -3.62 -13.05
CA LYS A 103 8.72 -3.40 -13.83
C LYS A 103 8.77 -1.96 -14.33
N ILE A 104 9.90 -1.31 -14.21
CA ILE A 104 10.09 0.03 -14.75
C ILE A 104 10.54 -0.06 -16.22
N THR A 105 9.59 -0.19 -17.10
CA THR A 105 9.79 -0.24 -18.55
C THR A 105 10.07 1.15 -19.13
N PRO A 106 10.57 1.24 -20.38
CA PRO A 106 10.76 2.54 -21.06
C PRO A 106 9.48 3.38 -21.16
N SER A 107 8.30 2.74 -21.23
CA SER A 107 7.00 3.43 -21.23
C SER A 107 6.72 4.04 -19.85
N ILE A 108 6.92 3.27 -18.79
CA ILE A 108 6.74 3.74 -17.41
C ILE A 108 7.77 4.83 -17.06
N LYS A 109 9.03 4.69 -17.47
CA LYS A 109 10.06 5.73 -17.32
C LYS A 109 9.63 7.09 -17.89
N ARG A 110 9.04 7.07 -19.08
CA ARG A 110 8.51 8.28 -19.73
C ARG A 110 7.36 8.91 -18.94
N LEU A 111 6.48 8.09 -18.36
CA LEU A 111 5.39 8.55 -17.52
C LEU A 111 5.93 9.21 -16.24
N ILE A 112 6.85 8.58 -15.56
CA ILE A 112 7.51 9.14 -14.37
C ILE A 112 8.20 10.47 -14.71
N SER A 113 8.99 10.51 -15.78
CA SER A 113 9.74 11.73 -16.15
C SER A 113 8.85 12.92 -16.50
N ARG A 114 7.58 12.72 -16.88
CA ARG A 114 6.60 13.78 -17.13
C ARG A 114 5.68 14.05 -15.96
N HIS A 115 5.97 13.53 -14.77
CA HIS A 115 5.14 13.65 -13.57
C HIS A 115 3.69 13.16 -13.77
N ALA A 116 3.53 12.02 -14.45
CA ALA A 116 2.21 11.43 -14.66
C ALA A 116 1.61 10.99 -13.33
N GLU A 117 0.28 11.06 -13.22
CA GLU A 117 -0.43 10.61 -12.03
C GLU A 117 -0.23 9.10 -11.79
N ALA A 118 -0.22 8.71 -10.50
CA ALA A 118 -0.02 7.32 -10.10
C ALA A 118 -1.01 6.36 -10.79
N GLU A 119 -2.25 6.81 -11.02
CA GLU A 119 -3.27 6.01 -11.69
C GLU A 119 -2.94 5.76 -13.18
N GLU A 120 -2.31 6.72 -13.87
CA GLU A 120 -1.86 6.55 -15.25
C GLU A 120 -0.69 5.55 -15.33
N ILE A 121 0.26 5.65 -14.38
CA ILE A 121 1.37 4.71 -14.24
C ILE A 121 0.84 3.29 -13.99
N LYS A 122 -0.13 3.16 -13.08
CA LYS A 122 -0.77 1.88 -12.75
C LYS A 122 -1.48 1.26 -13.95
N LYS A 123 -2.26 2.04 -14.71
CA LYS A 123 -2.92 1.58 -15.93
C LYS A 123 -1.93 1.08 -16.97
N GLN A 124 -0.84 1.81 -17.18
CA GLN A 124 0.22 1.39 -18.09
C GLN A 124 0.87 0.09 -17.62
N ALA A 125 1.20 -0.04 -16.33
CA ALA A 125 1.80 -1.23 -15.77
C ALA A 125 0.89 -2.47 -15.93
N ILE A 126 -0.42 -2.31 -15.68
CA ILE A 126 -1.41 -3.38 -15.90
C ILE A 126 -1.46 -3.78 -17.37
N SER A 127 -1.46 -2.82 -18.31
CA SER A 127 -1.44 -3.12 -19.74
C SER A 127 -0.19 -3.88 -20.19
N GLU A 128 0.91 -3.73 -19.46
CA GLU A 128 2.18 -4.45 -19.66
C GLU A 128 2.27 -5.78 -18.89
N GLY A 129 1.17 -6.20 -18.24
CA GLY A 129 1.05 -7.51 -17.59
C GLY A 129 1.32 -7.50 -16.08
N MET A 130 1.31 -6.34 -15.41
CA MET A 130 1.40 -6.28 -13.96
C MET A 130 0.14 -6.86 -13.31
N ASN A 131 0.33 -7.80 -12.38
CA ASN A 131 -0.73 -8.25 -11.49
C ASN A 131 -0.81 -7.36 -10.26
N THR A 132 -1.97 -6.75 -10.02
CA THR A 132 -2.20 -5.93 -8.82
C THR A 132 -2.32 -6.81 -7.57
N LEU A 133 -2.12 -6.22 -6.38
CA LEU A 133 -2.34 -6.90 -5.11
C LEU A 133 -3.73 -7.54 -5.03
N LYS A 134 -4.77 -6.86 -5.55
CA LYS A 134 -6.14 -7.38 -5.61
C LYS A 134 -6.23 -8.64 -6.46
N MET A 135 -5.64 -8.62 -7.67
CA MET A 135 -5.64 -9.81 -8.55
C MET A 135 -4.88 -10.97 -7.92
N ALA A 136 -3.73 -10.71 -7.31
CA ALA A 136 -2.95 -11.73 -6.62
C ALA A 136 -3.69 -12.32 -5.40
N ALA A 137 -4.41 -11.48 -4.65
CA ALA A 137 -5.25 -11.91 -3.53
C ALA A 137 -6.43 -12.77 -3.99
N VAL A 138 -7.11 -12.37 -5.07
CA VAL A 138 -8.20 -13.14 -5.69
C VAL A 138 -7.70 -14.51 -6.13
N ASN A 139 -6.53 -14.60 -6.77
CA ASN A 139 -5.95 -15.87 -7.18
C ASN A 139 -5.66 -16.77 -5.96
N ALA A 140 -5.10 -16.21 -4.87
CA ALA A 140 -4.86 -16.97 -3.65
C ALA A 140 -6.15 -17.52 -3.00
N VAL A 141 -7.28 -16.84 -3.13
CA VAL A 141 -8.60 -17.37 -2.72
C VAL A 141 -9.07 -18.47 -3.67
N LYS A 142 -8.93 -18.27 -4.98
CA LYS A 142 -9.30 -19.29 -6.00
C LYS A 142 -8.51 -20.58 -5.83
N ASP A 143 -7.24 -20.48 -5.46
CA ASP A 143 -6.36 -21.62 -5.16
C ASP A 143 -6.66 -22.24 -3.79
N GLY A 144 -7.59 -21.69 -3.03
CA GLY A 144 -7.97 -22.17 -1.69
C GLY A 144 -6.86 -22.04 -0.64
N VAL A 145 -5.96 -21.10 -0.81
CA VAL A 145 -4.83 -20.84 0.11
C VAL A 145 -5.23 -19.89 1.21
N THR A 146 -6.13 -18.94 0.94
CA THR A 146 -6.63 -17.96 1.91
C THR A 146 -8.15 -17.80 1.78
N THR A 147 -8.73 -16.95 2.61
CA THR A 147 -10.17 -16.67 2.62
C THR A 147 -10.49 -15.33 1.96
N ILE A 148 -11.75 -15.14 1.57
CA ILE A 148 -12.26 -13.86 1.08
C ILE A 148 -12.08 -12.76 2.15
N ALA A 149 -12.29 -13.07 3.43
CA ALA A 149 -12.11 -12.12 4.52
C ALA A 149 -10.67 -11.58 4.59
N GLU A 150 -9.67 -12.44 4.43
CA GLU A 150 -8.26 -12.03 4.38
C GLU A 150 -7.93 -11.26 3.10
N MET A 151 -8.51 -11.66 1.97
CA MET A 151 -8.39 -10.92 0.71
C MET A 151 -8.92 -9.49 0.84
N VAL A 152 -10.15 -9.34 1.35
CA VAL A 152 -10.78 -8.03 1.56
C VAL A 152 -9.94 -7.17 2.49
N LYS A 153 -9.48 -7.72 3.62
CA LYS A 153 -8.61 -7.00 4.56
C LYS A 153 -7.33 -6.48 3.88
N ALA A 154 -6.65 -7.34 3.13
CA ALA A 154 -5.41 -6.97 2.45
C ALA A 154 -5.61 -5.93 1.33
N THR A 155 -6.77 -5.93 0.68
CA THR A 155 -7.10 -4.97 -0.40
C THR A 155 -7.67 -3.66 0.14
N TYR A 156 -8.46 -3.68 1.22
CA TYR A 156 -9.00 -2.46 1.85
C TYR A 156 -7.89 -1.59 2.43
N GLU A 157 -6.92 -2.19 3.11
CA GLU A 157 -5.74 -1.49 3.59
C GLU A 157 -4.92 -0.86 2.44
N ALA A 158 -5.09 -1.35 1.20
CA ALA A 158 -4.44 -0.80 0.01
C ALA A 158 -5.21 0.38 -0.62
N GLU A 159 -6.52 0.46 -0.46
CA GLU A 159 -7.36 1.50 -1.08
C GLU A 159 -7.53 2.75 -0.18
N GLU A 160 -7.53 2.60 1.15
CA GLU A 160 -7.72 3.73 2.08
C GLU A 160 -6.58 4.77 2.04
N ASP A 161 -5.37 4.39 1.67
CA ASP A 161 -4.22 5.29 1.64
C ASP A 161 -4.04 5.99 0.28
N ASP A 162 -4.61 5.41 -0.79
CA ASP A 162 -4.60 6.00 -2.14
C ASP A 162 -5.64 7.16 -2.24
N SER A 163 -6.63 7.19 -1.35
CA SER A 163 -7.68 8.21 -1.29
C SER A 163 -7.39 9.37 -0.31
N ARG A 164 -6.26 9.36 0.40
CA ARG A 164 -5.91 10.42 1.35
C ARG A 164 -5.55 11.70 0.60
N PRO A 165 -6.27 12.82 0.77
CA PRO A 165 -5.94 14.08 0.11
C PRO A 165 -4.54 14.51 0.51
N LYS A 166 -3.74 14.93 -0.47
CA LYS A 166 -2.44 15.58 -0.25
C LYS A 166 -2.62 16.66 0.81
N ALA A 167 -1.89 16.55 1.91
CA ALA A 167 -1.86 17.62 2.91
C ALA A 167 -1.39 18.88 2.21
N ALA A 168 -2.29 19.87 2.08
CA ALA A 168 -1.92 21.17 1.57
C ALA A 168 -0.84 21.75 2.49
N ASP A 169 0.31 22.05 1.95
CA ASP A 169 1.35 22.81 2.61
C ASP A 169 0.77 24.16 3.06
N THR A 170 0.32 24.22 4.29
CA THR A 170 0.04 25.46 4.97
C THR A 170 1.37 25.97 5.54
N SER A 171 2.25 26.43 4.66
CA SER A 171 3.33 27.32 5.04
C SER A 171 2.75 28.73 5.25
N ALA A 172 1.97 28.88 6.31
CA ALA A 172 1.65 30.18 6.85
C ALA A 172 2.88 30.66 7.60
N SER A 173 3.68 31.48 6.94
CA SER A 173 4.68 32.30 7.58
C SER A 173 3.97 33.31 8.49
N SER A 174 3.73 32.95 9.74
CA SER A 174 3.39 33.92 10.79
C SER A 174 4.66 34.66 11.17
N GLY A 175 4.88 35.79 10.50
CA GLY A 175 5.84 36.79 10.94
C GLY A 175 5.44 37.31 12.30
N ILE A 176 6.11 36.84 13.35
CA ILE A 176 6.04 37.46 14.68
C ILE A 176 6.89 38.70 14.61
N SER A 177 6.23 39.88 14.47
CA SER A 177 6.84 41.17 14.71
C SER A 177 7.06 41.36 16.21
N VAL A 178 8.29 41.20 16.65
CA VAL A 178 8.70 41.57 18.02
C VAL A 178 8.79 43.10 18.07
N SER A 179 7.79 43.78 18.66
CA SER A 179 7.88 45.15 19.05
C SER A 179 8.74 45.26 20.33
N SER A 180 9.88 45.92 20.20
CA SER A 180 10.75 46.29 21.31
C SER A 180 10.07 47.38 22.16
N GLY A 181 9.43 46.95 23.25
CA GLY A 181 9.02 47.83 24.35
C GLY A 181 10.05 47.71 25.43
N VAL A 182 10.97 48.70 25.50
CA VAL A 182 11.85 48.87 26.68
C VAL A 182 11.07 49.69 27.66
N GLU A 183 10.62 49.10 28.76
CA GLU A 183 10.16 49.81 29.95
C GLU A 183 11.33 49.84 30.93
N GLU A 184 11.84 51.07 31.20
CA GLU A 184 12.75 51.38 32.28
C GLU A 184 12.04 51.17 33.61
N ILE A 185 12.60 50.35 34.47
CA ILE A 185 12.20 50.22 35.87
C ILE A 185 13.18 51.06 36.68
N GLU A 186 12.69 52.20 37.22
CA GLU A 186 13.33 53.02 38.20
C GLU A 186 13.54 52.27 39.52
N LEU A 187 14.78 52.19 39.98
CA LEU A 187 15.15 51.72 41.29
C LEU A 187 14.95 52.83 42.31
N GLU A 188 13.87 52.81 43.08
CA GLU A 188 13.76 53.62 44.30
C GLU A 188 14.56 52.93 45.40
N GLN A 189 15.46 53.73 45.98
CA GLN A 189 16.22 53.43 47.18
C GLN A 189 15.28 53.49 48.40
N ILE A 190 15.36 52.53 49.27
CA ILE A 190 14.80 52.62 50.62
C ILE A 190 15.93 52.31 51.60
N ASP A 191 16.09 53.25 52.55
CA ASP A 191 16.99 53.23 53.73
C ASP A 191 16.88 51.97 54.60
#